data_c85be29b52864cd3681fc08cb9d4fb7b
#
_entry.id   c85be29b52864cd3681fc08cb9d4fb7b
#
_cell.length_a   1.000
_cell.length_b   1.000
_cell.length_c   1.000
_cell.angle_alpha   90.00
_cell.angle_beta   90.00
_cell.angle_gamma   90.00
#
_symmetry.space_group_name_H-M   'P 1'
#
loop_
_entity.id
_entity.type
_entity.pdbx_description
1 polymer ?
#
loop_
_entity_poly.entity_id
_entity_poly.type
_entity_poly.pdbx_seq_one_letter_code
_entity_poly.pdbx_strand_id
1 'polypeptide(L)'
;MNKQIKLNDPADYDVYFTSDWHLNHDPKAWNQPLWMMRGYNSVDEHNQDIINKVNARVREKDYLINCGDIALHTKPEDLEAFLGQIVCKNIYLIFGNHCGPDFQIFKRECAKLGFGDHIEVYPMKFKNVTFLGNYQEFSIRKKRVIVSHFPFEVFNKSHHGAWHISGHSHYSNPKTRAGYRQGLRLDVSWEGKNDIYSFAEIEDIMNYKRIQQLDHHDENTN
;
A
#
# COMPACT_ATOMS: atom_id res chain seq x y z
N MET A 1 0.22 -1.06 20.40
CA MET A 1 0.69 -1.80 19.20
C MET A 1 -0.53 -2.32 18.44
N ASN A 2 -0.64 -2.02 17.17
CA ASN A 2 -1.71 -2.57 16.34
C ASN A 2 -1.60 -4.10 16.32
N LYS A 3 -2.73 -4.77 16.55
CA LYS A 3 -2.79 -6.23 16.50
C LYS A 3 -2.48 -6.71 15.08
N GLN A 4 -1.66 -7.75 14.94
CA GLN A 4 -1.37 -8.37 13.64
C GLN A 4 -2.65 -8.84 12.96
N ILE A 5 -2.85 -8.45 11.69
CA ILE A 5 -3.96 -8.91 10.86
C ILE A 5 -3.58 -10.25 10.22
N LYS A 6 -4.45 -11.25 10.33
CA LYS A 6 -4.19 -12.60 9.81
C LYS A 6 -5.04 -12.88 8.56
N LEU A 7 -4.38 -13.14 7.45
CA LEU A 7 -4.94 -13.51 6.15
C LEU A 7 -4.31 -14.84 5.72
N ASN A 8 -4.61 -15.92 6.44
CA ASN A 8 -3.90 -17.17 6.32
C ASN A 8 -4.65 -18.27 5.55
N ASP A 9 -5.89 -18.03 5.15
CA ASP A 9 -6.67 -19.00 4.38
C ASP A 9 -6.64 -18.65 2.89
N PRO A 10 -5.78 -19.30 2.08
CA PRO A 10 -5.64 -19.00 0.66
C PRO A 10 -6.72 -19.66 -0.22
N ALA A 11 -7.60 -20.51 0.33
CA ALA A 11 -8.55 -21.26 -0.48
C ALA A 11 -9.65 -20.36 -1.06
N ASP A 12 -9.96 -19.24 -0.40
CA ASP A 12 -11.11 -18.41 -0.72
C ASP A 12 -10.79 -17.05 -1.35
N TYR A 13 -9.59 -16.51 -1.15
CA TYR A 13 -9.19 -15.17 -1.60
C TYR A 13 -7.72 -15.07 -1.95
N ASP A 14 -7.39 -14.07 -2.76
CA ASP A 14 -6.02 -13.62 -2.99
C ASP A 14 -5.76 -12.29 -2.29
N VAL A 15 -4.48 -11.96 -2.10
CA VAL A 15 -4.03 -10.71 -1.51
C VAL A 15 -3.18 -9.97 -2.54
N TYR A 16 -3.53 -8.70 -2.76
CA TYR A 16 -2.84 -7.82 -3.70
C TYR A 16 -2.27 -6.61 -2.99
N PHE A 17 -1.20 -6.06 -3.53
CA PHE A 17 -0.51 -4.88 -3.00
C PHE A 17 -0.32 -3.84 -4.10
N THR A 18 -0.37 -2.58 -3.69
CA THR A 18 -0.13 -1.42 -4.54
C THR A 18 0.22 -0.22 -3.69
N SER A 19 0.69 0.85 -4.31
CA SER A 19 0.94 2.15 -3.68
C SER A 19 0.97 3.26 -4.72
N ASP A 20 0.91 4.51 -4.23
CA ASP A 20 1.23 5.71 -5.01
C ASP A 20 0.35 5.85 -6.27
N TRP A 21 -0.95 5.61 -6.12
CA TRP A 21 -1.88 5.81 -7.24
C TRP A 21 -1.97 7.27 -7.64
N HIS A 22 -1.98 8.19 -6.65
CA HIS A 22 -2.10 9.62 -6.87
C HIS A 22 -3.30 9.97 -7.77
N LEU A 23 -4.46 9.39 -7.49
CA LEU A 23 -5.70 9.72 -8.21
C LEU A 23 -5.95 11.23 -8.15
N ASN A 24 -6.39 11.80 -9.26
CA ASN A 24 -6.63 13.24 -9.42
C ASN A 24 -5.41 14.14 -9.22
N HIS A 25 -4.19 13.61 -9.29
CA HIS A 25 -2.98 14.43 -9.24
C HIS A 25 -2.83 15.26 -10.50
N ASP A 26 -3.51 16.40 -10.52
CA ASP A 26 -3.44 17.40 -11.60
C ASP A 26 -3.14 18.80 -11.04
N PRO A 27 -1.93 19.06 -10.51
CA PRO A 27 -1.56 20.35 -9.99
C PRO A 27 -1.40 21.36 -11.12
N LYS A 28 -2.28 22.34 -11.17
CA LYS A 28 -2.28 23.43 -12.18
C LYS A 28 -0.95 24.22 -12.23
N ALA A 29 -0.15 24.13 -11.18
CA ALA A 29 1.13 24.86 -11.06
C ALA A 29 2.34 24.08 -11.58
N TRP A 30 2.20 22.80 -11.93
CA TRP A 30 3.29 21.95 -12.37
C TRP A 30 3.23 21.72 -13.88
N ASN A 31 4.34 21.96 -14.57
CA ASN A 31 4.42 21.76 -16.02
C ASN A 31 4.33 20.30 -16.45
N GLN A 32 4.51 19.37 -15.53
CA GLN A 32 4.43 17.92 -15.79
C GLN A 32 3.71 17.21 -14.63
N PRO A 33 2.39 17.12 -14.66
CA PRO A 33 1.64 16.33 -13.69
C PRO A 33 1.99 14.84 -13.80
N LEU A 34 1.80 14.10 -12.71
CA LEU A 34 2.23 12.69 -12.62
C LEU A 34 1.61 11.80 -13.70
N TRP A 35 0.35 12.02 -14.07
CA TRP A 35 -0.32 11.29 -15.15
C TRP A 35 0.41 11.44 -16.50
N MET A 36 0.93 12.64 -16.81
CA MET A 36 1.72 12.88 -18.02
C MET A 36 3.07 12.16 -17.96
N MET A 37 3.75 12.16 -16.81
CA MET A 37 5.00 11.42 -16.61
C MET A 37 4.81 9.90 -16.76
N ARG A 38 3.61 9.40 -16.45
CA ARG A 38 3.19 8.00 -16.62
C ARG A 38 2.73 7.67 -18.05
N GLY A 39 2.72 8.66 -18.97
CA GLY A 39 2.38 8.47 -20.37
C GLY A 39 0.90 8.53 -20.70
N TYR A 40 0.04 9.02 -19.80
CA TYR A 40 -1.38 9.23 -20.07
C TYR A 40 -1.62 10.60 -20.74
N ASN A 41 -2.76 10.75 -21.40
CA ASN A 41 -3.15 12.00 -22.07
C ASN A 41 -3.99 12.91 -21.16
N SER A 42 -4.54 12.38 -20.07
CA SER A 42 -5.33 13.13 -19.12
C SER A 42 -5.33 12.47 -17.74
N VAL A 43 -5.71 13.23 -16.71
CA VAL A 43 -5.92 12.70 -15.37
C VAL A 43 -7.05 11.68 -15.32
N ASP A 44 -8.11 11.86 -16.13
CA ASP A 44 -9.23 10.94 -16.18
C ASP A 44 -8.83 9.59 -16.80
N GLU A 45 -8.02 9.62 -17.87
CA GLU A 45 -7.46 8.40 -18.48
C GLU A 45 -6.59 7.64 -17.46
N HIS A 46 -5.71 8.33 -16.75
CA HIS A 46 -4.88 7.76 -15.69
C HIS A 46 -5.72 7.11 -14.59
N ASN A 47 -6.72 7.83 -14.07
CA ASN A 47 -7.57 7.33 -12.99
C ASN A 47 -8.36 6.10 -13.44
N GLN A 48 -8.93 6.15 -14.65
CA GLN A 48 -9.73 5.06 -15.19
C GLN A 48 -8.89 3.82 -15.50
N ASP A 49 -7.66 3.99 -15.98
CA ASP A 49 -6.74 2.87 -16.22
C ASP A 49 -6.38 2.13 -14.92
N ILE A 50 -6.11 2.87 -13.83
CA ILE A 50 -5.87 2.28 -12.50
C ILE A 50 -7.08 1.43 -12.08
N ILE A 51 -8.29 1.99 -12.14
CA ILE A 51 -9.52 1.28 -11.75
C ILE A 51 -9.70 0.02 -12.60
N ASN A 52 -9.52 0.14 -13.92
CA ASN A 52 -9.69 -0.98 -14.84
C ASN A 52 -8.68 -2.10 -14.57
N LYS A 53 -7.41 -1.78 -14.37
CA LYS A 53 -6.35 -2.76 -14.08
C LYS A 53 -6.58 -3.45 -12.74
N VAL A 54 -6.95 -2.69 -11.71
CA VAL A 54 -7.28 -3.26 -10.40
C VAL A 54 -8.45 -4.24 -10.55
N ASN A 55 -9.56 -3.80 -11.16
CA ASN A 55 -10.77 -4.61 -11.32
C ASN A 55 -10.58 -5.84 -12.24
N ALA A 56 -9.61 -5.78 -13.14
CA ALA A 56 -9.29 -6.94 -13.99
C ALA A 56 -8.61 -8.07 -13.21
N ARG A 57 -8.04 -7.79 -12.04
CA ARG A 57 -7.26 -8.74 -11.25
C ARG A 57 -7.92 -9.14 -9.93
N VAL A 58 -8.57 -8.20 -9.25
CA VAL A 58 -9.18 -8.45 -7.94
C VAL A 58 -10.61 -8.95 -8.08
N ARG A 59 -11.01 -9.83 -7.18
CA ARG A 59 -12.39 -10.28 -6.98
C ARG A 59 -13.01 -9.60 -5.77
N GLU A 60 -14.31 -9.67 -5.63
CA GLU A 60 -15.05 -9.05 -4.52
C GLU A 60 -14.51 -9.49 -3.13
N LYS A 61 -14.14 -10.74 -2.98
CA LYS A 61 -13.67 -11.36 -1.74
C LYS A 61 -12.17 -11.25 -1.47
N ASP A 62 -11.39 -10.81 -2.45
CA ASP A 62 -9.95 -10.63 -2.31
C ASP A 62 -9.61 -9.46 -1.38
N TYR A 63 -8.35 -9.34 -0.99
CA TYR A 63 -7.83 -8.24 -0.22
C TYR A 63 -6.90 -7.39 -1.07
N LEU A 64 -7.11 -6.08 -1.06
CA LEU A 64 -6.25 -5.10 -1.70
C LEU A 64 -5.60 -4.23 -0.64
N ILE A 65 -4.29 -4.28 -0.51
CA ILE A 65 -3.50 -3.49 0.45
C ILE A 65 -2.84 -2.35 -0.32
N ASN A 66 -3.28 -1.13 -0.07
CA ASN A 66 -2.66 0.08 -0.62
C ASN A 66 -1.71 0.68 0.43
N CYS A 67 -0.43 0.81 0.07
CA CYS A 67 0.64 1.28 0.94
C CYS A 67 0.73 2.82 1.02
N GLY A 68 -0.30 3.55 0.62
CA GLY A 68 -0.40 5.00 0.80
C GLY A 68 -0.39 5.78 -0.51
N ASP A 69 -0.57 7.09 -0.38
CA ASP A 69 -0.62 8.06 -1.46
C ASP A 69 -1.66 7.70 -2.55
N ILE A 70 -2.88 7.40 -2.07
CA ILE A 70 -3.96 6.93 -2.94
C ILE A 70 -4.52 8.05 -3.84
N ALA A 71 -4.59 9.28 -3.33
CA ALA A 71 -5.13 10.42 -4.07
C ALA A 71 -4.52 11.74 -3.58
N LEU A 72 -4.47 12.74 -4.45
CA LEU A 72 -3.94 14.06 -4.16
C LEU A 72 -4.78 15.14 -4.85
N HIS A 73 -4.94 16.31 -4.18
CA HIS A 73 -5.70 17.46 -4.72
C HIS A 73 -7.16 17.14 -5.10
N THR A 74 -7.77 16.17 -4.44
CA THR A 74 -9.16 15.77 -4.66
C THR A 74 -10.01 15.96 -3.41
N LYS A 75 -11.32 15.97 -3.56
CA LYS A 75 -12.24 16.01 -2.42
C LYS A 75 -12.47 14.61 -1.86
N PRO A 76 -12.82 14.49 -0.58
CA PRO A 76 -13.18 13.19 0.01
C PRO A 76 -14.26 12.45 -0.78
N GLU A 77 -15.26 13.15 -1.27
CA GLU A 77 -16.39 12.60 -2.02
C GLU A 77 -15.95 11.99 -3.37
N ASP A 78 -14.99 12.62 -4.05
CA ASP A 78 -14.44 12.13 -5.31
C ASP A 78 -13.60 10.86 -5.05
N LEU A 79 -12.79 10.83 -3.97
CA LEU A 79 -12.07 9.63 -3.58
C LEU A 79 -13.03 8.48 -3.22
N GLU A 80 -14.13 8.78 -2.50
CA GLU A 80 -15.16 7.78 -2.20
C GLU A 80 -15.79 7.21 -3.47
N ALA A 81 -16.04 8.07 -4.49
CA ALA A 81 -16.57 7.65 -5.78
C ALA A 81 -15.58 6.73 -6.53
N PHE A 82 -14.27 7.02 -6.49
CA PHE A 82 -13.25 6.13 -7.05
C PHE A 82 -13.20 4.79 -6.35
N LEU A 83 -13.13 4.79 -5.02
CA LEU A 83 -13.10 3.56 -4.22
C LEU A 83 -14.37 2.73 -4.39
N GLY A 84 -15.50 3.39 -4.64
CA GLY A 84 -16.78 2.74 -4.96
C GLY A 84 -16.80 1.98 -6.27
N GLN A 85 -15.91 2.30 -7.21
CA GLN A 85 -15.76 1.61 -8.50
C GLN A 85 -14.89 0.34 -8.39
N ILE A 86 -14.12 0.20 -7.31
CA ILE A 86 -13.30 -1.00 -7.07
C ILE A 86 -14.22 -2.13 -6.62
N VAL A 87 -14.17 -3.26 -7.33
CA VAL A 87 -15.02 -4.43 -7.03
C VAL A 87 -14.67 -5.10 -5.70
N CYS A 88 -13.42 -5.02 -5.28
CA CYS A 88 -12.91 -5.57 -4.02
C CYS A 88 -13.63 -4.93 -2.81
N LYS A 89 -14.10 -5.77 -1.87
CA LYS A 89 -14.80 -5.31 -0.64
C LYS A 89 -13.88 -5.21 0.58
N ASN A 90 -12.60 -5.55 0.44
CA ASN A 90 -11.63 -5.58 1.51
C ASN A 90 -10.39 -4.78 1.12
N ILE A 91 -10.51 -3.45 1.08
CA ILE A 91 -9.38 -2.54 0.81
C ILE A 91 -8.77 -2.14 2.15
N TYR A 92 -7.50 -2.45 2.35
CA TYR A 92 -6.70 -1.96 3.46
C TYR A 92 -5.84 -0.78 3.00
N LEU A 93 -5.89 0.32 3.74
CA LEU A 93 -5.21 1.56 3.39
C LEU A 93 -4.26 1.99 4.51
N ILE A 94 -2.98 2.10 4.17
CA ILE A 94 -1.95 2.80 4.94
C ILE A 94 -1.95 4.26 4.52
N PHE A 95 -1.76 5.20 5.46
CA PHE A 95 -1.59 6.60 5.11
C PHE A 95 -0.18 6.87 4.58
N GLY A 96 -0.10 7.63 3.49
CA GLY A 96 1.16 8.16 2.96
C GLY A 96 1.43 9.59 3.41
N ASN A 97 2.41 10.24 2.80
CA ASN A 97 2.71 11.66 3.07
C ASN A 97 1.78 12.62 2.32
N HIS A 98 1.09 12.15 1.28
CA HIS A 98 0.06 12.88 0.55
C HIS A 98 -1.36 12.46 0.98
N CYS A 99 -1.54 12.01 2.22
CA CYS A 99 -2.83 11.64 2.78
C CYS A 99 -3.70 12.89 3.04
N GLY A 100 -4.41 13.34 2.05
CA GLY A 100 -5.33 14.48 2.15
C GLY A 100 -6.79 14.03 2.26
N PRO A 101 -7.39 13.56 1.16
CA PRO A 101 -8.81 13.20 1.13
C PRO A 101 -9.12 11.95 1.95
N ASP A 102 -8.28 10.94 1.94
CA ASP A 102 -8.40 9.72 2.74
C ASP A 102 -8.35 10.01 4.25
N PHE A 103 -7.44 10.88 4.69
CA PHE A 103 -7.38 11.30 6.09
C PHE A 103 -8.58 12.15 6.50
N GLN A 104 -9.14 12.97 5.60
CA GLN A 104 -10.38 13.70 5.87
C GLN A 104 -11.58 12.77 6.02
N ILE A 105 -11.69 11.72 5.19
CA ILE A 105 -12.71 10.67 5.36
C ILE A 105 -12.56 10.01 6.72
N PHE A 106 -11.34 9.60 7.08
CA PHE A 106 -11.04 8.99 8.37
C PHE A 106 -11.48 9.89 9.54
N LYS A 107 -11.07 11.16 9.55
CA LYS A 107 -11.46 12.12 10.60
C LYS A 107 -12.97 12.29 10.72
N ARG A 108 -13.65 12.43 9.59
CA ARG A 108 -15.11 12.56 9.54
C ARG A 108 -15.80 11.35 10.17
N GLU A 109 -15.33 10.14 9.87
CA GLU A 109 -15.91 8.92 10.43
C GLU A 109 -15.59 8.76 11.94
N CYS A 110 -14.39 9.13 12.37
CA CYS A 110 -14.06 9.20 13.80
C CYS A 110 -14.98 10.15 14.56
N ALA A 111 -15.23 11.33 14.03
CA ALA A 111 -16.14 12.30 14.66
C ALA A 111 -17.57 11.75 14.83
N LYS A 112 -18.10 11.02 13.83
CA LYS A 112 -19.42 10.37 13.92
C LYS A 112 -19.49 9.31 15.03
N LEU A 113 -18.38 8.67 15.35
CA LEU A 113 -18.28 7.68 16.43
C LEU A 113 -18.02 8.28 17.80
N GLY A 114 -17.99 9.61 17.90
CA GLY A 114 -17.77 10.33 19.16
C GLY A 114 -16.31 10.37 19.62
N PHE A 115 -15.41 10.00 18.74
CA PHE A 115 -14.00 10.07 18.98
C PHE A 115 -13.47 11.43 18.50
N GLY A 116 -13.25 12.44 19.24
CA GLY A 116 -12.77 13.78 18.82
C GLY A 116 -11.48 13.78 17.96
N ASP A 117 -10.78 14.90 17.87
CA ASP A 117 -9.62 15.09 16.99
C ASP A 117 -8.34 14.31 17.39
N HIS A 118 -8.37 13.52 18.45
CA HIS A 118 -7.18 12.94 19.09
C HIS A 118 -7.06 11.42 18.92
N ILE A 119 -7.45 10.84 17.78
CA ILE A 119 -7.66 9.40 17.79
C ILE A 119 -6.77 8.64 16.83
N GLU A 120 -6.06 7.73 17.45
CA GLU A 120 -5.49 6.56 16.82
C GLU A 120 -6.45 5.36 17.01
N VAL A 121 -7.62 5.39 16.37
CA VAL A 121 -8.53 4.23 16.32
C VAL A 121 -8.25 3.45 15.06
N TYR A 122 -7.26 2.60 15.11
CA TYR A 122 -6.94 1.70 14.01
C TYR A 122 -7.05 0.24 14.45
N PRO A 123 -7.51 -0.66 13.58
CA PRO A 123 -8.07 -0.40 12.26
C PRO A 123 -9.51 0.17 12.32
N MET A 124 -9.84 1.11 11.43
CA MET A 124 -11.18 1.67 11.29
C MET A 124 -11.77 1.36 9.92
N LYS A 125 -12.93 0.72 9.90
CA LYS A 125 -13.62 0.35 8.65
C LYS A 125 -14.62 1.42 8.22
N PHE A 126 -14.58 1.80 6.96
CA PHE A 126 -15.55 2.65 6.29
C PHE A 126 -15.88 2.08 4.90
N LYS A 127 -17.12 1.67 4.67
CA LYS A 127 -17.54 1.00 3.43
C LYS A 127 -16.64 -0.22 3.12
N ASN A 128 -16.01 -0.24 1.96
CA ASN A 128 -15.06 -1.27 1.52
C ASN A 128 -13.61 -1.01 1.97
N VAL A 129 -13.34 0.11 2.64
CA VAL A 129 -11.99 0.50 3.09
C VAL A 129 -11.82 0.29 4.60
N THR A 130 -10.65 -0.19 4.98
CA THR A 130 -10.20 -0.22 6.38
C THR A 130 -8.91 0.59 6.49
N PHE A 131 -8.98 1.71 7.21
CA PHE A 131 -7.81 2.53 7.51
C PHE A 131 -6.95 1.85 8.59
N LEU A 132 -5.64 1.76 8.36
CA LEU A 132 -4.69 1.04 9.21
C LEU A 132 -3.66 1.93 9.92
N GLY A 133 -3.69 3.26 9.68
CA GLY A 133 -2.65 4.17 10.15
C GLY A 133 -1.42 4.13 9.24
N ASN A 134 -0.24 4.40 9.82
CA ASN A 134 1.01 4.53 9.05
C ASN A 134 1.83 3.24 8.99
N TYR A 135 1.44 2.22 9.73
CA TYR A 135 2.16 0.96 9.89
C TYR A 135 1.21 -0.17 10.26
N GLN A 136 1.33 -1.31 9.59
CA GLN A 136 0.57 -2.50 9.95
C GLN A 136 1.39 -3.78 9.71
N GLU A 137 1.26 -4.73 10.62
CA GLU A 137 1.79 -6.08 10.46
C GLU A 137 0.69 -7.03 10.00
N PHE A 138 1.03 -7.86 9.02
CA PHE A 138 0.17 -8.94 8.54
C PHE A 138 0.83 -10.30 8.74
N SER A 139 0.00 -11.32 8.89
CA SER A 139 0.37 -12.71 8.64
C SER A 139 -0.43 -13.18 7.44
N ILE A 140 0.22 -13.35 6.29
CA ILE A 140 -0.40 -13.76 5.03
C ILE A 140 0.19 -15.11 4.64
N ARG A 141 -0.64 -16.15 4.54
CA ARG A 141 -0.18 -17.53 4.28
C ARG A 141 0.99 -17.92 5.22
N LYS A 142 0.88 -17.53 6.50
CA LYS A 142 1.89 -17.72 7.56
C LYS A 142 3.20 -16.91 7.38
N LYS A 143 3.34 -16.13 6.33
CA LYS A 143 4.46 -15.20 6.14
C LYS A 143 4.16 -13.89 6.89
N ARG A 144 5.13 -13.39 7.67
CA ARG A 144 5.03 -12.06 8.27
C ARG A 144 5.36 -11.00 7.24
N VAL A 145 4.44 -10.05 7.07
CA VAL A 145 4.57 -8.93 6.14
C VAL A 145 4.37 -7.63 6.91
N ILE A 146 5.34 -6.75 6.82
CA ILE A 146 5.32 -5.41 7.39
C ILE A 146 4.95 -4.44 6.27
N VAL A 147 3.94 -3.62 6.51
CA VAL A 147 3.45 -2.64 5.52
C VAL A 147 3.52 -1.24 6.11
N SER A 148 4.12 -0.33 5.38
CA SER A 148 4.14 1.12 5.64
C SER A 148 4.29 1.87 4.32
N HIS A 149 4.04 3.19 4.32
CA HIS A 149 4.28 3.98 3.12
C HIS A 149 5.78 4.17 2.86
N PHE A 150 6.51 4.61 3.88
CA PHE A 150 7.96 4.80 3.78
C PHE A 150 8.73 3.48 3.83
N PRO A 151 9.78 3.30 3.00
CA PRO A 151 10.62 2.12 3.03
C PRO A 151 11.54 2.12 4.27
N PHE A 152 11.40 1.12 5.13
CA PHE A 152 12.29 0.91 6.26
C PHE A 152 13.51 0.07 5.89
N GLU A 153 14.65 0.41 6.44
CA GLU A 153 15.86 -0.42 6.33
C GLU A 153 15.86 -1.54 7.37
N VAL A 154 15.44 -1.22 8.60
CA VAL A 154 15.27 -2.14 9.72
C VAL A 154 13.79 -2.17 10.12
N PHE A 155 13.21 -3.36 10.28
CA PHE A 155 11.82 -3.56 10.61
C PHE A 155 11.64 -4.85 11.43
N ASN A 156 10.48 -5.00 12.06
CA ASN A 156 10.22 -6.11 12.98
C ASN A 156 10.43 -7.47 12.30
N LYS A 157 11.30 -8.30 12.89
CA LYS A 157 11.65 -9.66 12.42
C LYS A 157 12.30 -9.69 11.02
N SER A 158 12.96 -8.62 10.57
CA SER A 158 13.70 -8.58 9.30
C SER A 158 14.75 -9.72 9.25
N HIS A 159 15.50 -9.94 10.34
CA HIS A 159 16.48 -11.00 10.49
C HIS A 159 15.88 -12.42 10.56
N HIS A 160 14.58 -12.56 10.80
CA HIS A 160 13.83 -13.82 10.75
C HIS A 160 13.06 -14.03 9.44
N GLY A 161 13.34 -13.24 8.40
CA GLY A 161 12.74 -13.40 7.09
C GLY A 161 11.34 -12.81 6.95
N ALA A 162 10.96 -11.84 7.79
CA ALA A 162 9.80 -10.99 7.51
C ALA A 162 10.02 -10.17 6.24
N TRP A 163 8.94 -9.87 5.53
CA TRP A 163 8.96 -9.03 4.33
C TRP A 163 8.55 -7.61 4.70
N HIS A 164 9.11 -6.63 4.01
CA HIS A 164 8.67 -5.24 4.07
C HIS A 164 8.17 -4.79 2.71
N ILE A 165 6.91 -4.35 2.66
CA ILE A 165 6.24 -3.84 1.47
C ILE A 165 5.94 -2.36 1.71
N SER A 166 6.34 -1.51 0.78
CA SER A 166 6.20 -0.06 0.89
C SER A 166 5.90 0.60 -0.45
N GLY A 167 5.74 1.91 -0.43
CA GLY A 167 5.64 2.79 -1.58
C GLY A 167 6.63 3.95 -1.48
N HIS A 168 6.12 5.17 -1.70
CA HIS A 168 6.77 6.46 -1.52
C HIS A 168 7.88 6.77 -2.53
N SER A 169 8.75 5.82 -2.83
CA SER A 169 9.91 6.10 -3.68
C SER A 169 9.60 6.05 -5.18
N HIS A 170 8.36 5.77 -5.57
CA HIS A 170 7.98 5.64 -6.98
C HIS A 170 8.94 4.74 -7.75
N TYR A 171 9.34 3.63 -7.11
CA TYR A 171 10.31 2.67 -7.65
C TYR A 171 11.69 3.26 -7.96
N SER A 172 12.01 4.47 -7.47
CA SER A 172 13.31 5.11 -7.68
C SER A 172 14.40 4.58 -6.75
N ASN A 173 14.04 4.09 -5.54
CA ASN A 173 14.98 3.53 -4.58
C ASN A 173 15.49 2.15 -5.05
N PRO A 174 16.79 2.02 -5.42
CA PRO A 174 17.31 0.75 -5.93
C PRO A 174 17.24 -0.40 -4.92
N LYS A 175 17.30 -0.10 -3.60
CA LYS A 175 17.29 -1.11 -2.53
C LYS A 175 15.94 -1.79 -2.33
N THR A 176 14.85 -1.21 -2.85
CA THR A 176 13.48 -1.76 -2.76
C THR A 176 12.97 -2.36 -4.06
N ARG A 177 13.73 -2.27 -5.15
CA ARG A 177 13.34 -2.85 -6.44
C ARG A 177 13.35 -4.38 -6.42
N ALA A 178 12.53 -4.99 -7.26
CA ALA A 178 12.44 -6.46 -7.38
C ALA A 178 13.80 -7.13 -7.62
N GLY A 179 14.64 -6.55 -8.49
CA GLY A 179 15.96 -7.08 -8.82
C GLY A 179 17.05 -6.89 -7.76
N TYR A 180 16.80 -6.11 -6.70
CA TYR A 180 17.80 -5.92 -5.64
C TYR A 180 17.76 -7.08 -4.65
N ARG A 181 18.90 -7.76 -4.48
CA ARG A 181 18.96 -9.04 -3.76
C ARG A 181 19.05 -8.94 -2.25
N GLN A 182 19.50 -7.82 -1.69
CA GLN A 182 19.75 -7.69 -0.24
C GLN A 182 18.53 -7.09 0.47
N GLY A 183 18.09 -7.77 1.53
CA GLY A 183 16.90 -7.37 2.30
C GLY A 183 15.59 -7.75 1.61
N LEU A 184 14.68 -8.32 2.38
CA LEU A 184 13.35 -8.75 1.90
C LEU A 184 12.39 -7.55 1.85
N ARG A 185 12.69 -6.59 0.99
CA ARG A 185 11.97 -5.31 0.81
C ARG A 185 11.51 -5.16 -0.64
N LEU A 186 10.30 -4.65 -0.82
CA LEU A 186 9.76 -4.36 -2.14
C LEU A 186 8.95 -3.07 -2.11
N ASP A 187 9.24 -2.18 -3.07
CA ASP A 187 8.41 -1.05 -3.43
C ASP A 187 7.33 -1.53 -4.41
N VAL A 188 6.06 -1.30 -4.04
CA VAL A 188 4.89 -1.67 -4.85
C VAL A 188 4.18 -0.45 -5.44
N SER A 189 4.90 0.68 -5.55
CA SER A 189 4.43 1.86 -6.26
C SER A 189 3.99 1.51 -7.67
N TRP A 190 3.04 2.27 -8.19
CA TRP A 190 2.48 2.07 -9.53
C TRP A 190 3.55 2.01 -10.62
N GLU A 191 4.65 2.77 -10.48
CA GLU A 191 5.79 2.80 -11.38
C GLU A 191 6.57 1.48 -11.49
N GLY A 192 6.40 0.58 -10.52
CA GLY A 192 7.12 -0.68 -10.49
C GLY A 192 6.76 -1.61 -11.64
N LYS A 193 5.49 -1.65 -12.06
CA LYS A 193 5.03 -2.45 -13.20
C LYS A 193 3.78 -1.90 -13.89
N ASN A 194 3.33 -0.71 -13.52
CA ASN A 194 2.09 -0.10 -14.02
C ASN A 194 0.86 -1.01 -13.82
N ASP A 195 0.83 -1.68 -12.66
CA ASP A 195 -0.19 -2.65 -12.25
C ASP A 195 -0.04 -2.96 -10.74
N ILE A 196 -0.98 -3.70 -10.16
CA ILE A 196 -0.92 -4.20 -8.79
C ILE A 196 -0.12 -5.51 -8.70
N TYR A 197 0.45 -5.79 -7.54
CA TYR A 197 1.21 -7.01 -7.25
C TYR A 197 0.34 -8.02 -6.52
N SER A 198 0.22 -9.27 -6.99
CA SER A 198 -0.34 -10.35 -6.20
C SER A 198 0.65 -10.84 -5.14
N PHE A 199 0.15 -11.47 -4.09
CA PHE A 199 1.02 -12.08 -3.07
C PHE A 199 1.95 -13.14 -3.68
N ALA A 200 1.50 -13.90 -4.67
CA ALA A 200 2.33 -14.90 -5.36
C ALA A 200 3.50 -14.25 -6.12
N GLU A 201 3.24 -13.16 -6.87
CA GLU A 201 4.31 -12.41 -7.56
C GLU A 201 5.34 -11.85 -6.56
N ILE A 202 4.86 -11.35 -5.40
CA ILE A 202 5.76 -10.87 -4.34
C ILE A 202 6.55 -12.04 -3.75
N GLU A 203 5.93 -13.18 -3.52
CA GLU A 203 6.61 -14.39 -3.01
C GLU A 203 7.75 -14.82 -3.93
N ASP A 204 7.52 -14.85 -5.24
CA ASP A 204 8.56 -15.15 -6.23
C ASP A 204 9.72 -14.14 -6.17
N ILE A 205 9.41 -12.84 -6.06
CA ILE A 205 10.43 -11.79 -5.90
C ILE A 205 11.22 -11.98 -4.59
N MET A 206 10.53 -12.25 -3.48
CA MET A 206 11.18 -12.40 -2.17
C MET A 206 12.01 -13.66 -2.07
N ASN A 207 11.62 -14.75 -2.74
CA ASN A 207 12.40 -16.00 -2.81
C ASN A 207 13.73 -15.80 -3.55
N TYR A 208 13.82 -14.80 -4.42
CA TYR A 208 15.06 -14.42 -5.11
C TYR A 208 15.98 -13.55 -4.25
N LYS A 209 15.45 -12.90 -3.20
CA LYS A 209 16.20 -12.02 -2.30
C LYS A 209 16.83 -12.80 -1.15
N ARG A 210 17.75 -12.15 -0.45
CA ARG A 210 18.44 -12.69 0.74
C ARG A 210 18.08 -11.86 1.96
N ILE A 211 17.99 -12.50 3.11
CA ILE A 211 17.88 -11.80 4.39
C ILE A 211 19.14 -10.93 4.57
N GLN A 212 18.94 -9.68 4.95
CA GLN A 212 20.00 -8.76 5.31
C GLN A 212 19.94 -8.53 6.83
N GLN A 213 21.03 -8.79 7.52
CA GLN A 213 21.17 -8.49 8.94
C GLN A 213 21.79 -7.09 9.06
N LEU A 214 21.04 -6.16 9.66
CA LEU A 214 21.46 -4.76 9.85
C LEU A 214 21.42 -4.34 11.33
N ASP A 215 20.85 -5.17 12.17
CA ASP A 215 20.72 -4.99 13.61
C ASP A 215 21.58 -6.03 14.36
N HIS A 216 21.79 -5.83 15.65
CA HIS A 216 22.74 -6.52 16.56
C HIS A 216 22.63 -8.06 16.65
N HIS A 217 22.12 -8.72 15.64
CA HIS A 217 21.94 -10.18 15.62
C HIS A 217 22.97 -10.92 14.75
N ASP A 218 24.10 -10.29 14.43
CA ASP A 218 25.25 -11.00 13.85
C ASP A 218 25.88 -11.91 14.91
N GLU A 219 25.59 -13.20 14.84
CA GLU A 219 26.19 -14.23 15.70
C GLU A 219 27.72 -14.39 15.50
N ASN A 220 28.33 -13.62 14.59
CA ASN A 220 29.74 -13.73 14.18
C ASN A 220 30.64 -12.61 14.73
N THR A 221 30.20 -11.83 15.70
CA THR A 221 31.06 -10.84 16.40
C THR A 221 31.40 -11.30 17.80
N ASN A 222 32.01 -12.48 17.94
CA ASN A 222 32.78 -12.91 19.10
C ASN A 222 34.15 -13.39 18.67
#